data_9f852cc0999f3ebd3159a9ea99c08f6a
#
_entry.id   9f852cc0999f3ebd3159a9ea99c08f6a
#
_cell.length_a   1.000
_cell.length_b   1.000
_cell.length_c   1.000
_cell.angle_alpha   90.00
_cell.angle_beta   90.00
_cell.angle_gamma   90.00
#
_symmetry.space_group_name_H-M   'P 1'
#
loop_
_entity.id
_entity.type
_entity.pdbx_description
1 polymer ?
#
loop_
_entity_poly.entity_id
_entity_poly.type
_entity_poly.pdbx_seq_one_letter_code
_entity_poly.pdbx_strand_id
1 'polypeptide(L)'
;MARPRQSEDSIERRVLLVRAVAVLLALATGAGAAAIFIQYASADGLTPMAVLSALLLCLSTSWLAWGACLGLIGLRPSRFRAPRNAGPIGSRTVVIVPVCNEDPVVTFARVAAMYRSVNAATAVPVHFAILSDSRDPGIAAAEERWFARLMEDTAGAGRLFYRRRSQNTGRKAGNIEDFFARSGGAYDLALILDADSLMEGGTIVEMIRRMEADPALGLLQTLPVVVRAQSIFGRVMQFAAAFFSPVFSRGLARLQGRTGPFWGHNAMVRVEAFTAACGLPVLSGPPPFGGHILSHDYVEAALLARAGWKVRLDIDIRGSYEEAPESVVEHAKRDRRWCQGNLQHLRIIGAPGLKAWSRFVFLQGVFAYIAPVLWAGFLISVVVDHVTQPPPNYFPDPHQFFPVFPSDETAKAIGLAIGIFGLLMMPKLLTTLEALIAGRTKGFGGSWNALKSVLADFLLLSFLAPILMAYQTRSVWQVLMGRDGGWPANLRGDARLSLGEAWAASRFIVIAGAACLTAGYFLTTQILIWLLPVAVPMLLAPVAISWTSRTARPAGRAVRLFTTPEELAVPAILTLHDAVLAAWQPVAAAPAEIKSLPELELAGG
;
A
#
# COMPACT_ATOMS: atom_id res chain seq x y z
N MET A 1 38.53 -8.48 17.65
CA MET A 1 37.26 -8.52 16.84
C MET A 1 35.98 -8.70 17.69
N ALA A 2 35.76 -7.98 18.80
CA ALA A 2 34.62 -8.21 19.72
C ALA A 2 33.66 -7.00 19.91
N ARG A 3 33.69 -5.97 19.04
CA ARG A 3 32.85 -4.77 19.18
C ARG A 3 31.53 -4.71 18.37
N PRO A 4 31.18 -5.61 17.40
CA PRO A 4 29.89 -5.49 16.69
C PRO A 4 28.67 -5.91 17.53
N ARG A 5 28.78 -6.92 18.40
CA ARG A 5 27.61 -7.45 19.15
C ARG A 5 26.98 -6.46 20.14
N GLN A 6 27.78 -5.70 20.90
CA GLN A 6 27.26 -4.75 21.89
C GLN A 6 26.48 -3.58 21.24
N SER A 7 26.89 -3.13 20.05
CA SER A 7 26.18 -2.07 19.33
C SER A 7 24.85 -2.57 18.73
N GLU A 8 24.80 -3.81 18.23
CA GLU A 8 23.57 -4.42 17.69
C GLU A 8 22.52 -4.66 18.79
N ASP A 9 22.91 -5.19 19.94
CA ASP A 9 22.01 -5.39 21.09
C ASP A 9 21.41 -4.07 21.60
N SER A 10 22.20 -3.00 21.62
CA SER A 10 21.71 -1.67 22.03
C SER A 10 20.70 -1.09 21.06
N ILE A 11 20.87 -1.32 19.75
CA ILE A 11 19.92 -0.90 18.70
C ILE A 11 18.62 -1.69 18.85
N GLU A 12 18.70 -3.00 19.06
CA GLU A 12 17.53 -3.86 19.20
C GLU A 12 16.70 -3.51 20.45
N ARG A 13 17.35 -3.24 21.59
CA ARG A 13 16.67 -2.74 22.81
C ARG A 13 15.95 -1.41 22.59
N ARG A 14 16.55 -0.47 21.86
CA ARG A 14 15.90 0.80 21.51
C ARG A 14 14.68 0.58 20.61
N VAL A 15 14.77 -0.30 19.63
CA VAL A 15 13.64 -0.65 18.75
C VAL A 15 12.50 -1.26 19.58
N LEU A 16 12.79 -2.18 20.50
CA LEU A 16 11.80 -2.77 21.38
C LEU A 16 11.12 -1.73 22.27
N LEU A 17 11.88 -0.79 22.83
CA LEU A 17 11.33 0.29 23.64
C LEU A 17 10.39 1.19 22.82
N VAL A 18 10.81 1.59 21.62
CA VAL A 18 9.97 2.44 20.73
C VAL A 18 8.70 1.71 20.34
N ARG A 19 8.76 0.40 20.04
CA ARG A 19 7.60 -0.45 19.79
C ARG A 19 6.63 -0.47 20.96
N ALA A 20 7.15 -0.75 22.17
CA ALA A 20 6.34 -0.81 23.39
C ALA A 20 5.64 0.53 23.67
N VAL A 21 6.39 1.63 23.60
CA VAL A 21 5.84 2.98 23.81
C VAL A 21 4.76 3.30 22.78
N ALA A 22 5.00 3.02 21.49
CA ALA A 22 4.02 3.31 20.44
C ALA A 22 2.73 2.50 20.60
N VAL A 23 2.83 1.20 20.93
CA VAL A 23 1.66 0.35 21.18
C VAL A 23 0.89 0.81 22.41
N LEU A 24 1.60 1.08 23.53
CA LEU A 24 0.96 1.54 24.77
C LEU A 24 0.26 2.88 24.59
N LEU A 25 0.87 3.84 23.87
CA LEU A 25 0.23 5.12 23.55
C LEU A 25 -1.01 4.94 22.69
N ALA A 26 -0.95 4.08 21.68
CA ALA A 26 -2.10 3.80 20.83
C ALA A 26 -3.26 3.20 21.63
N LEU A 27 -2.99 2.21 22.47
CA LEU A 27 -4.00 1.57 23.34
C LEU A 27 -4.54 2.54 24.39
N ALA A 28 -3.68 3.33 25.02
CA ALA A 28 -4.10 4.33 26.01
C ALA A 28 -5.00 5.41 25.41
N THR A 29 -4.70 5.82 24.16
CA THR A 29 -5.54 6.79 23.42
C THR A 29 -6.91 6.20 23.11
N GLY A 30 -6.98 4.96 22.66
CA GLY A 30 -8.25 4.27 22.43
C GLY A 30 -9.06 4.06 23.70
N ALA A 31 -8.41 3.64 24.79
CA ALA A 31 -9.06 3.50 26.10
C ALA A 31 -9.57 4.85 26.63
N GLY A 32 -8.82 5.94 26.46
CA GLY A 32 -9.25 7.29 26.82
C GLY A 32 -10.49 7.73 26.03
N ALA A 33 -10.51 7.47 24.72
CA ALA A 33 -11.68 7.77 23.89
C ALA A 33 -12.92 6.97 24.34
N ALA A 34 -12.76 5.69 24.63
CA ALA A 34 -13.84 4.85 25.15
C ALA A 34 -14.33 5.34 26.52
N ALA A 35 -13.43 5.75 27.40
CA ALA A 35 -13.79 6.28 28.72
C ALA A 35 -14.61 7.58 28.62
N ILE A 36 -14.22 8.50 27.72
CA ILE A 36 -14.98 9.73 27.46
C ILE A 36 -16.37 9.38 26.87
N PHE A 37 -16.42 8.41 25.94
CA PHE A 37 -17.68 7.98 25.34
C PHE A 37 -18.61 7.34 26.38
N ILE A 38 -18.09 6.48 27.27
CA ILE A 38 -18.88 5.88 28.36
C ILE A 38 -19.41 6.97 29.30
N GLN A 39 -18.62 7.98 29.66
CA GLN A 39 -19.08 9.10 30.47
C GLN A 39 -20.21 9.89 29.78
N TYR A 40 -20.13 10.05 28.46
CA TYR A 40 -21.20 10.65 27.66
C TYR A 40 -22.47 9.77 27.69
N ALA A 41 -22.32 8.49 27.35
CA ALA A 41 -23.45 7.56 27.24
C ALA A 41 -24.11 7.19 28.59
N SER A 42 -23.36 7.30 29.70
CA SER A 42 -23.90 6.96 31.04
C SER A 42 -24.77 8.03 31.65
N ALA A 43 -24.91 9.21 31.04
CA ALA A 43 -25.78 10.29 31.50
C ALA A 43 -27.24 9.83 31.60
N ASP A 44 -27.70 9.00 30.66
CA ASP A 44 -29.05 8.46 30.58
C ASP A 44 -29.14 6.98 30.99
N GLY A 45 -28.06 6.42 31.58
CA GLY A 45 -27.95 5.02 31.95
C GLY A 45 -27.12 4.20 30.96
N LEU A 46 -26.32 3.28 31.48
CA LEU A 46 -25.42 2.48 30.65
C LEU A 46 -26.15 1.29 30.01
N THR A 47 -26.26 1.29 28.69
CA THR A 47 -26.86 0.19 27.93
C THR A 47 -25.80 -0.80 27.42
N PRO A 48 -26.15 -2.06 27.12
CA PRO A 48 -25.22 -2.99 26.45
C PRO A 48 -24.74 -2.46 25.10
N MET A 49 -25.54 -1.69 24.38
CA MET A 49 -25.21 -1.12 23.10
C MET A 49 -24.17 0.02 23.24
N ALA A 50 -24.30 0.85 24.29
CA ALA A 50 -23.29 1.86 24.63
C ALA A 50 -21.93 1.21 24.96
N VAL A 51 -21.92 0.07 25.68
CA VAL A 51 -20.68 -0.69 25.94
C VAL A 51 -20.07 -1.22 24.66
N LEU A 52 -20.87 -1.77 23.74
CA LEU A 52 -20.42 -2.21 22.44
C LEU A 52 -19.82 -1.05 21.63
N SER A 53 -20.51 0.09 21.59
CA SER A 53 -20.03 1.31 20.92
C SER A 53 -18.69 1.78 21.50
N ALA A 54 -18.53 1.79 22.81
CA ALA A 54 -17.27 2.13 23.48
C ALA A 54 -16.14 1.18 23.09
N LEU A 55 -16.38 -0.14 23.01
CA LEU A 55 -15.41 -1.12 22.59
C LEU A 55 -14.97 -0.91 21.12
N LEU A 56 -15.94 -0.71 20.22
CA LEU A 56 -15.67 -0.46 18.80
C LEU A 56 -14.89 0.85 18.61
N LEU A 57 -15.23 1.87 19.38
CA LEU A 57 -14.52 3.15 19.38
C LEU A 57 -13.09 3.00 19.93
N CYS A 58 -12.90 2.24 21.01
CA CYS A 58 -11.58 1.93 21.56
C CYS A 58 -10.66 1.32 20.51
N LEU A 59 -11.14 0.28 19.83
CA LEU A 59 -10.35 -0.44 18.82
C LEU A 59 -10.01 0.43 17.62
N SER A 60 -11.01 1.16 17.08
CA SER A 60 -10.82 2.03 15.92
C SER A 60 -9.93 3.23 16.25
N THR A 61 -10.08 3.85 17.42
CA THR A 61 -9.23 4.98 17.85
C THR A 61 -7.80 4.52 18.15
N SER A 62 -7.61 3.32 18.73
CA SER A 62 -6.28 2.73 18.89
C SER A 62 -5.57 2.55 17.55
N TRP A 63 -6.30 2.12 16.51
CA TRP A 63 -5.77 1.98 15.16
C TRP A 63 -5.35 3.34 14.57
N LEU A 64 -6.17 4.37 14.71
CA LEU A 64 -5.82 5.74 14.27
C LEU A 64 -4.61 6.29 15.02
N ALA A 65 -4.56 6.09 16.33
CA ALA A 65 -3.44 6.52 17.18
C ALA A 65 -2.14 5.79 16.81
N TRP A 66 -2.20 4.51 16.43
CA TRP A 66 -1.07 3.79 15.86
C TRP A 66 -0.51 4.47 14.61
N GLY A 67 -1.38 4.84 13.66
CA GLY A 67 -1.01 5.60 12.47
C GLY A 67 -0.38 6.96 12.82
N ALA A 68 -0.93 7.67 13.81
CA ALA A 68 -0.35 8.91 14.32
C ALA A 68 1.05 8.71 14.92
N CYS A 69 1.26 7.65 15.70
CA CYS A 69 2.58 7.29 16.24
C CYS A 69 3.63 7.07 15.14
N LEU A 70 3.26 6.40 14.02
CA LEU A 70 4.15 6.23 12.88
C LEU A 70 4.62 7.58 12.33
N GLY A 71 3.69 8.51 12.10
CA GLY A 71 3.99 9.86 11.64
C GLY A 71 4.90 10.61 12.61
N LEU A 72 4.58 10.62 13.91
CA LEU A 72 5.35 11.31 14.95
C LEU A 72 6.78 10.77 15.08
N ILE A 73 6.96 9.44 15.11
CA ILE A 73 8.27 8.80 15.16
C ILE A 73 9.08 9.18 13.91
N GLY A 74 8.41 9.30 12.76
CA GLY A 74 9.02 9.63 11.49
C GLY A 74 9.48 11.08 11.33
N LEU A 75 8.94 12.02 12.12
CA LEU A 75 9.35 13.43 12.05
C LEU A 75 10.83 13.66 12.37
N ARG A 76 11.41 12.84 13.25
CA ARG A 76 12.84 12.95 13.53
C ARG A 76 13.66 12.49 12.31
N PRO A 77 14.68 13.25 11.86
CA PRO A 77 15.58 12.81 10.80
C PRO A 77 16.28 11.49 11.16
N SER A 78 16.48 10.62 10.18
CA SER A 78 17.28 9.42 10.40
C SER A 78 18.77 9.78 10.40
N ARG A 79 19.49 9.32 11.43
CA ARG A 79 20.96 9.39 11.47
C ARG A 79 21.59 8.07 10.99
N PHE A 80 20.78 7.08 10.71
CA PHE A 80 21.26 5.80 10.20
C PHE A 80 21.79 5.99 8.78
N ARG A 81 23.05 5.63 8.58
CA ARG A 81 23.66 5.49 7.27
C ARG A 81 23.91 4.00 7.04
N ALA A 82 23.28 3.44 6.04
CA ALA A 82 23.49 2.05 5.70
C ALA A 82 24.95 1.83 5.26
N PRO A 83 25.61 0.77 5.75
CA PRO A 83 26.90 0.38 5.23
C PRO A 83 26.78 0.06 3.74
N ARG A 84 27.81 0.40 2.96
CA ARG A 84 27.90 0.12 1.53
C ARG A 84 29.30 -0.40 1.19
N ASN A 85 29.37 -1.38 0.31
CA ASN A 85 30.65 -1.83 -0.23
C ASN A 85 31.22 -0.74 -1.15
N ALA A 86 32.42 -0.25 -0.85
CA ALA A 86 33.13 0.73 -1.68
C ALA A 86 34.05 0.05 -2.73
N GLY A 87 34.26 -1.25 -2.60
CA GLY A 87 35.08 -2.05 -3.53
C GLY A 87 34.35 -2.42 -4.82
N PRO A 88 34.98 -3.28 -5.63
CA PRO A 88 34.33 -3.84 -6.81
C PRO A 88 33.11 -4.69 -6.40
N ILE A 89 32.10 -4.70 -7.27
CA ILE A 89 30.93 -5.57 -7.11
C ILE A 89 31.35 -6.99 -7.48
N GLY A 90 31.14 -7.93 -6.57
CA GLY A 90 31.42 -9.35 -6.78
C GLY A 90 30.18 -10.23 -6.98
N SER A 91 29.01 -9.72 -6.58
CA SER A 91 27.77 -10.50 -6.60
C SER A 91 27.15 -10.61 -8.00
N ARG A 92 26.82 -11.82 -8.41
CA ARG A 92 26.02 -12.09 -9.61
C ARG A 92 24.56 -11.71 -9.33
N THR A 93 24.05 -10.76 -10.08
CA THR A 93 22.73 -10.17 -9.81
C THR A 93 21.78 -10.36 -10.99
N VAL A 94 20.52 -10.71 -10.70
CA VAL A 94 19.43 -10.74 -11.66
C VAL A 94 18.30 -9.79 -11.25
N VAL A 95 17.71 -9.10 -12.22
CA VAL A 95 16.46 -8.36 -12.08
C VAL A 95 15.33 -9.24 -12.61
N ILE A 96 14.36 -9.53 -11.75
CA ILE A 96 13.22 -10.40 -12.06
C ILE A 96 11.99 -9.53 -12.27
N VAL A 97 11.35 -9.66 -13.45
CA VAL A 97 10.15 -8.93 -13.84
C VAL A 97 9.03 -9.94 -14.15
N PRO A 98 8.19 -10.31 -13.17
CA PRO A 98 7.02 -11.13 -13.42
C PRO A 98 5.96 -10.34 -14.20
N VAL A 99 5.40 -10.97 -15.24
CA VAL A 99 4.35 -10.40 -16.09
C VAL A 99 3.17 -11.37 -16.23
N CYS A 100 1.94 -10.82 -16.38
CA CYS A 100 0.73 -11.61 -16.54
C CYS A 100 -0.37 -10.82 -17.27
N ASN A 101 -0.39 -10.88 -18.60
CA ASN A 101 -1.31 -10.15 -19.47
C ASN A 101 -1.18 -8.61 -19.44
N GLU A 102 -0.04 -8.06 -19.02
CA GLU A 102 0.27 -6.65 -19.19
C GLU A 102 0.58 -6.32 -20.66
N ASP A 103 0.53 -5.02 -21.01
CA ASP A 103 0.94 -4.55 -22.32
C ASP A 103 2.44 -4.81 -22.56
N PRO A 104 2.80 -5.68 -23.53
CA PRO A 104 4.19 -6.03 -23.76
C PRO A 104 5.05 -4.85 -24.20
N VAL A 105 4.50 -3.94 -25.01
CA VAL A 105 5.26 -2.77 -25.53
C VAL A 105 5.76 -1.92 -24.38
N VAL A 106 4.86 -1.53 -23.50
CA VAL A 106 5.17 -0.67 -22.36
C VAL A 106 6.09 -1.39 -21.36
N THR A 107 5.78 -2.65 -21.06
CA THR A 107 6.54 -3.44 -20.07
C THR A 107 7.96 -3.71 -20.53
N PHE A 108 8.16 -4.13 -21.79
CA PHE A 108 9.49 -4.41 -22.32
C PHE A 108 10.30 -3.14 -22.57
N ALA A 109 9.64 -2.00 -22.87
CA ALA A 109 10.30 -0.70 -22.94
C ALA A 109 10.85 -0.27 -21.56
N ARG A 110 10.16 -0.59 -20.44
CA ARG A 110 10.71 -0.39 -19.09
C ARG A 110 11.96 -1.24 -18.86
N VAL A 111 11.93 -2.51 -19.25
CA VAL A 111 13.09 -3.39 -19.15
C VAL A 111 14.27 -2.84 -19.97
N ALA A 112 14.03 -2.38 -21.21
CA ALA A 112 15.07 -1.77 -22.06
C ALA A 112 15.69 -0.53 -21.41
N ALA A 113 14.85 0.35 -20.84
CA ALA A 113 15.31 1.55 -20.14
C ALA A 113 16.16 1.20 -18.90
N MET A 114 15.69 0.27 -18.08
CA MET A 114 16.44 -0.19 -16.89
C MET A 114 17.75 -0.86 -17.27
N TYR A 115 17.75 -1.73 -18.30
CA TYR A 115 18.95 -2.40 -18.79
C TYR A 115 19.99 -1.41 -19.30
N ARG A 116 19.60 -0.41 -20.09
CA ARG A 116 20.50 0.67 -20.53
C ARG A 116 21.02 1.49 -19.35
N SER A 117 20.14 1.83 -18.40
CA SER A 117 20.50 2.62 -17.23
C SER A 117 21.50 1.90 -16.32
N VAL A 118 21.34 0.58 -16.10
CA VAL A 118 22.27 -0.17 -15.25
C VAL A 118 23.63 -0.40 -15.94
N ASN A 119 23.64 -0.64 -17.26
CA ASN A 119 24.89 -0.76 -18.02
C ASN A 119 25.68 0.56 -18.08
N ALA A 120 25.01 1.71 -18.00
CA ALA A 120 25.66 3.00 -17.85
C ALA A 120 26.20 3.24 -16.42
N ALA A 121 25.63 2.60 -15.41
CA ALA A 121 26.00 2.79 -14.00
C ALA A 121 27.12 1.83 -13.54
N THR A 122 27.30 0.69 -14.18
CA THR A 122 28.31 -0.31 -13.82
C THR A 122 28.75 -1.14 -15.02
N ALA A 123 30.03 -1.52 -15.01
CA ALA A 123 30.58 -2.49 -15.98
C ALA A 123 30.29 -3.96 -15.59
N VAL A 124 29.86 -4.20 -14.33
CA VAL A 124 29.54 -5.56 -13.88
C VAL A 124 28.20 -5.97 -14.50
N PRO A 125 28.12 -7.15 -15.13
CA PRO A 125 26.89 -7.61 -15.74
C PRO A 125 25.76 -7.79 -14.73
N VAL A 126 24.61 -7.17 -14.99
CA VAL A 126 23.34 -7.42 -14.30
C VAL A 126 22.39 -8.05 -15.31
N HIS A 127 21.88 -9.22 -14.99
CA HIS A 127 20.97 -9.96 -15.85
C HIS A 127 19.53 -9.52 -15.61
N PHE A 128 18.67 -9.69 -16.62
CA PHE A 128 17.24 -9.47 -16.51
C PHE A 128 16.47 -10.72 -16.93
N ALA A 129 15.50 -11.14 -16.13
CA ALA A 129 14.65 -12.28 -16.40
C ALA A 129 13.17 -11.83 -16.39
N ILE A 130 12.52 -11.91 -17.53
CA ILE A 130 11.10 -11.64 -17.69
C ILE A 130 10.37 -12.96 -17.53
N LEU A 131 9.50 -13.04 -16.50
CA LEU A 131 8.83 -14.27 -16.11
C LEU A 131 7.34 -14.17 -16.41
N SER A 132 6.91 -14.72 -17.56
CA SER A 132 5.53 -14.60 -18.02
C SER A 132 4.64 -15.72 -17.46
N ASP A 133 3.48 -15.28 -16.98
CA ASP A 133 2.30 -16.07 -16.62
C ASP A 133 1.11 -15.75 -17.55
N SER A 134 1.34 -15.10 -18.70
CA SER A 134 0.30 -14.70 -19.63
C SER A 134 -0.36 -15.91 -20.26
N ARG A 135 -1.70 -15.94 -20.18
CA ARG A 135 -2.54 -17.04 -20.69
C ARG A 135 -3.19 -16.73 -22.03
N ASP A 136 -3.38 -15.43 -22.30
CA ASP A 136 -3.92 -15.00 -23.60
C ASP A 136 -2.89 -15.30 -24.69
N PRO A 137 -3.25 -16.11 -25.71
CA PRO A 137 -2.32 -16.47 -26.78
C PRO A 137 -1.83 -15.27 -27.60
N GLY A 138 -2.69 -14.27 -27.77
CA GLY A 138 -2.34 -13.03 -28.50
C GLY A 138 -1.32 -12.21 -27.73
N ILE A 139 -1.49 -12.08 -26.42
CA ILE A 139 -0.54 -11.39 -25.54
C ILE A 139 0.78 -12.17 -25.49
N ALA A 140 0.73 -13.49 -25.31
CA ALA A 140 1.93 -14.34 -25.27
C ALA A 140 2.76 -14.21 -26.57
N ALA A 141 2.11 -14.28 -27.73
CA ALA A 141 2.78 -14.08 -29.00
C ALA A 141 3.33 -12.65 -29.17
N ALA A 142 2.65 -11.64 -28.62
CA ALA A 142 3.15 -10.28 -28.57
C ALA A 142 4.39 -10.17 -27.64
N GLU A 143 4.38 -10.80 -26.47
CA GLU A 143 5.53 -10.83 -25.56
C GLU A 143 6.77 -11.42 -26.25
N GLU A 144 6.64 -12.51 -26.99
CA GLU A 144 7.75 -13.14 -27.72
C GLU A 144 8.31 -12.20 -28.80
N ARG A 145 7.44 -11.54 -29.58
CA ARG A 145 7.88 -10.55 -30.59
C ARG A 145 8.59 -9.35 -29.96
N TRP A 146 8.06 -8.83 -28.87
CA TRP A 146 8.67 -7.68 -28.19
C TRP A 146 9.92 -8.05 -27.42
N PHE A 147 10.05 -9.30 -26.98
CA PHE A 147 11.33 -9.80 -26.46
C PHE A 147 12.41 -9.85 -27.55
N ALA A 148 12.08 -10.32 -28.74
CA ALA A 148 13.04 -10.29 -29.86
C ALA A 148 13.45 -8.84 -30.19
N ARG A 149 12.50 -7.89 -30.19
CA ARG A 149 12.81 -6.47 -30.37
C ARG A 149 13.69 -5.91 -29.26
N LEU A 150 13.41 -6.27 -28.01
CA LEU A 150 14.23 -5.88 -26.86
C LEU A 150 15.67 -6.38 -27.02
N MET A 151 15.85 -7.61 -27.47
CA MET A 151 17.19 -8.21 -27.71
C MET A 151 17.97 -7.46 -28.78
N GLU A 152 17.32 -7.15 -29.92
CA GLU A 152 17.93 -6.36 -31.02
C GLU A 152 18.36 -4.97 -30.53
N ASP A 153 17.45 -4.27 -29.84
CA ASP A 153 17.60 -2.87 -29.47
C ASP A 153 18.64 -2.64 -28.34
N THR A 154 18.90 -3.66 -27.57
CA THR A 154 19.82 -3.60 -26.40
C THR A 154 21.10 -4.39 -26.58
N ALA A 155 21.25 -5.18 -27.63
CA ALA A 155 22.31 -6.17 -27.78
C ALA A 155 22.46 -7.07 -26.51
N GLY A 156 21.33 -7.46 -25.95
CA GLY A 156 21.22 -8.09 -24.63
C GLY A 156 21.48 -9.59 -24.59
N ALA A 157 22.06 -10.19 -25.65
CA ALA A 157 22.35 -11.62 -25.72
C ALA A 157 23.17 -12.10 -24.51
N GLY A 158 22.73 -13.19 -23.89
CA GLY A 158 23.35 -13.73 -22.68
C GLY A 158 23.10 -12.96 -21.38
N ARG A 159 22.32 -11.86 -21.42
CA ARG A 159 21.99 -11.05 -20.22
C ARG A 159 20.50 -10.81 -20.05
N LEU A 160 19.69 -10.93 -21.10
CA LEU A 160 18.24 -10.81 -21.07
C LEU A 160 17.63 -12.18 -21.35
N PHE A 161 16.67 -12.57 -20.51
CA PHE A 161 16.04 -13.86 -20.56
C PHE A 161 14.53 -13.69 -20.50
N TYR A 162 13.79 -14.49 -21.27
CA TYR A 162 12.34 -14.56 -21.24
C TYR A 162 11.93 -16.02 -21.03
N ARG A 163 10.98 -16.23 -20.12
CA ARG A 163 10.42 -17.54 -19.86
C ARG A 163 8.90 -17.42 -19.62
N ARG A 164 8.12 -18.24 -20.30
CA ARG A 164 6.69 -18.38 -20.06
C ARG A 164 6.38 -19.74 -19.46
N ARG A 165 5.58 -19.77 -18.39
CA ARG A 165 5.08 -21.00 -17.79
C ARG A 165 3.77 -21.42 -18.47
N SER A 166 3.55 -22.74 -18.58
CA SER A 166 2.27 -23.30 -19.03
C SER A 166 1.22 -23.33 -17.92
N GLN A 167 1.65 -23.43 -16.65
CA GLN A 167 0.77 -23.47 -15.48
C GLN A 167 1.16 -22.39 -14.47
N ASN A 168 0.21 -21.52 -14.10
CA ASN A 168 0.43 -20.40 -13.18
C ASN A 168 0.24 -20.82 -11.71
N THR A 169 0.75 -21.99 -11.31
CA THR A 169 0.67 -22.46 -9.93
C THR A 169 1.34 -21.45 -9.00
N GLY A 170 0.66 -21.06 -7.93
CA GLY A 170 1.18 -20.09 -6.96
C GLY A 170 1.26 -18.64 -7.49
N ARG A 171 0.78 -18.36 -8.70
CA ARG A 171 0.77 -17.01 -9.30
C ARG A 171 2.16 -16.40 -9.29
N LYS A 172 2.31 -15.08 -8.95
CA LYS A 172 3.60 -14.36 -8.90
C LYS A 172 4.62 -15.05 -7.98
N ALA A 173 4.23 -15.41 -6.75
CA ALA A 173 5.13 -16.09 -5.82
C ALA A 173 5.63 -17.43 -6.37
N GLY A 174 4.73 -18.26 -6.91
CA GLY A 174 5.10 -19.52 -7.52
C GLY A 174 5.91 -19.35 -8.82
N ASN A 175 5.77 -18.21 -9.55
CA ASN A 175 6.61 -17.91 -10.70
C ASN A 175 8.04 -17.58 -10.30
N ILE A 176 8.21 -16.83 -9.23
CA ILE A 176 9.53 -16.50 -8.66
C ILE A 176 10.16 -17.77 -8.05
N GLU A 177 9.39 -18.57 -7.32
CA GLU A 177 9.85 -19.85 -6.74
C GLU A 177 10.35 -20.82 -7.82
N ASP A 178 9.60 -21.00 -8.91
CA ASP A 178 10.00 -21.85 -10.04
C ASP A 178 11.26 -21.32 -10.74
N PHE A 179 11.42 -19.99 -10.83
CA PHE A 179 12.67 -19.40 -11.35
C PHE A 179 13.85 -19.71 -10.44
N PHE A 180 13.71 -19.53 -9.14
CA PHE A 180 14.80 -19.82 -8.20
C PHE A 180 15.14 -21.31 -8.16
N ALA A 181 14.15 -22.19 -8.24
CA ALA A 181 14.38 -23.63 -8.28
C ALA A 181 15.20 -24.08 -9.50
N ARG A 182 15.01 -23.43 -10.66
CA ARG A 182 15.68 -23.81 -11.91
C ARG A 182 16.98 -23.03 -12.15
N SER A 183 17.03 -21.77 -11.79
CA SER A 183 18.09 -20.84 -12.20
C SER A 183 18.72 -20.07 -11.02
N GLY A 184 18.20 -20.22 -9.81
CA GLY A 184 18.65 -19.46 -8.64
C GLY A 184 20.11 -19.65 -8.31
N GLY A 185 20.68 -20.84 -8.51
CA GLY A 185 22.09 -21.15 -8.26
C GLY A 185 23.08 -20.34 -9.11
N ALA A 186 22.62 -19.70 -10.19
CA ALA A 186 23.45 -18.82 -11.00
C ALA A 186 23.66 -17.42 -10.38
N TYR A 187 22.88 -17.05 -9.34
CA TYR A 187 22.84 -15.69 -8.81
C TYR A 187 23.01 -15.65 -7.28
N ASP A 188 23.65 -14.60 -6.81
CA ASP A 188 23.83 -14.31 -5.39
C ASP A 188 22.71 -13.37 -4.90
N LEU A 189 22.28 -12.43 -5.75
CA LEU A 189 21.25 -11.43 -5.48
C LEU A 189 20.18 -11.41 -6.57
N ALA A 190 18.94 -11.15 -6.18
CA ALA A 190 17.85 -10.95 -7.11
C ALA A 190 17.05 -9.70 -6.73
N LEU A 191 16.82 -8.80 -7.70
CA LEU A 191 15.91 -7.66 -7.56
C LEU A 191 14.54 -8.07 -8.08
N ILE A 192 13.53 -8.07 -7.22
CA ILE A 192 12.15 -8.41 -7.58
C ILE A 192 11.39 -7.12 -7.88
N LEU A 193 10.83 -7.03 -9.09
CA LEU A 193 10.03 -5.90 -9.57
C LEU A 193 8.60 -6.34 -9.88
N ASP A 194 7.72 -5.38 -10.09
CA ASP A 194 6.43 -5.57 -10.78
C ASP A 194 6.56 -5.11 -12.25
N ALA A 195 5.61 -5.47 -13.10
CA ALA A 195 5.60 -5.09 -14.50
C ALA A 195 5.52 -3.56 -14.72
N ASP A 196 5.04 -2.82 -13.72
CA ASP A 196 4.94 -1.36 -13.71
C ASP A 196 6.10 -0.67 -13.01
N SER A 197 6.98 -1.42 -12.36
CA SER A 197 8.16 -0.88 -11.69
C SER A 197 9.17 -0.31 -12.69
N LEU A 198 9.79 0.80 -12.30
CA LEU A 198 10.90 1.39 -13.04
C LEU A 198 11.98 1.84 -12.05
N MET A 199 13.23 1.42 -12.26
CA MET A 199 14.32 1.70 -11.33
C MET A 199 15.57 2.20 -12.05
N GLU A 200 16.21 3.22 -11.49
CA GLU A 200 17.47 3.75 -12.03
C GLU A 200 18.62 2.75 -11.86
N GLY A 201 19.52 2.67 -12.83
CA GLY A 201 20.69 1.81 -12.75
C GLY A 201 21.58 2.09 -11.54
N GLY A 202 21.75 3.36 -11.19
CA GLY A 202 22.47 3.77 -9.98
C GLY A 202 21.83 3.25 -8.70
N THR A 203 20.50 3.18 -8.66
CA THR A 203 19.73 2.62 -7.54
C THR A 203 19.97 1.12 -7.41
N ILE A 204 19.94 0.38 -8.53
CA ILE A 204 20.22 -1.06 -8.55
C ILE A 204 21.63 -1.33 -8.02
N VAL A 205 22.61 -0.56 -8.50
CA VAL A 205 24.01 -0.65 -8.04
C VAL A 205 24.14 -0.33 -6.54
N GLU A 206 23.46 0.69 -6.04
CA GLU A 206 23.48 1.03 -4.62
C GLU A 206 22.87 -0.09 -3.75
N MET A 207 21.78 -0.71 -4.21
CA MET A 207 21.20 -1.86 -3.52
C MET A 207 22.16 -3.05 -3.46
N ILE A 208 22.85 -3.38 -4.57
CA ILE A 208 23.88 -4.43 -4.60
C ILE A 208 24.96 -4.13 -3.57
N ARG A 209 25.51 -2.90 -3.57
CA ARG A 209 26.57 -2.49 -2.64
C ARG A 209 26.16 -2.58 -1.17
N ARG A 210 24.91 -2.28 -0.85
CA ARG A 210 24.37 -2.43 0.51
C ARG A 210 24.15 -3.88 0.92
N MET A 211 23.73 -4.73 -0.01
CA MET A 211 23.58 -6.17 0.22
C MET A 211 24.96 -6.84 0.42
N GLU A 212 25.97 -6.45 -0.34
CA GLU A 212 27.34 -6.95 -0.17
C GLU A 212 27.97 -6.51 1.16
N ALA A 213 27.68 -5.29 1.59
CA ALA A 213 28.23 -4.74 2.84
C ALA A 213 27.66 -5.38 4.11
N ASP A 214 26.49 -6.03 4.05
CA ASP A 214 25.87 -6.73 5.16
C ASP A 214 25.46 -8.16 4.76
N PRO A 215 26.37 -9.14 4.94
CA PRO A 215 26.07 -10.54 4.59
C PRO A 215 24.87 -11.15 5.32
N ALA A 216 24.48 -10.60 6.48
CA ALA A 216 23.30 -11.04 7.20
C ALA A 216 21.99 -10.44 6.67
N LEU A 217 22.07 -9.53 5.68
CA LEU A 217 20.90 -8.92 5.05
C LEU A 217 20.31 -9.89 4.02
N GLY A 218 19.12 -10.43 4.32
CA GLY A 218 18.38 -11.32 3.44
C GLY A 218 17.48 -10.58 2.45
N LEU A 219 16.97 -9.40 2.86
CA LEU A 219 16.09 -8.58 2.03
C LEU A 219 16.30 -7.08 2.29
N LEU A 220 16.40 -6.30 1.21
CA LEU A 220 16.48 -4.84 1.20
C LEU A 220 15.32 -4.26 0.40
N GLN A 221 14.39 -3.61 1.07
CA GLN A 221 13.26 -2.91 0.48
C GLN A 221 13.56 -1.43 0.26
N THR A 222 13.24 -0.89 -0.91
CA THR A 222 13.22 0.56 -1.17
C THR A 222 11.83 1.14 -0.89
N LEU A 223 11.71 2.47 -0.83
CA LEU A 223 10.43 3.16 -0.87
C LEU A 223 10.17 3.64 -2.29
N PRO A 224 9.29 2.97 -3.06
CA PRO A 224 8.95 3.40 -4.41
C PRO A 224 8.23 4.75 -4.39
N VAL A 225 8.50 5.57 -5.41
CA VAL A 225 7.85 6.86 -5.62
C VAL A 225 6.79 6.68 -6.72
N VAL A 226 5.56 7.08 -6.41
CA VAL A 226 4.46 7.06 -7.40
C VAL A 226 4.69 8.16 -8.41
N VAL A 227 4.61 7.82 -9.71
CA VAL A 227 4.82 8.72 -10.84
C VAL A 227 3.75 8.56 -11.91
N ARG A 228 3.67 9.54 -12.84
CA ARG A 228 2.84 9.50 -14.05
C ARG A 228 1.33 9.48 -13.83
N ALA A 229 0.86 9.86 -12.67
CA ALA A 229 -0.58 9.97 -12.43
C ALA A 229 -1.22 11.02 -13.33
N GLN A 230 -2.30 10.64 -14.01
CA GLN A 230 -3.03 11.47 -14.99
C GLN A 230 -4.35 11.98 -14.44
N SER A 231 -5.07 11.16 -13.70
CA SER A 231 -6.37 11.50 -13.13
C SER A 231 -6.28 12.41 -11.91
N ILE A 232 -7.38 13.03 -11.51
CA ILE A 232 -7.45 13.80 -10.25
C ILE A 232 -7.15 12.87 -9.08
N PHE A 233 -7.76 11.67 -9.04
CA PHE A 233 -7.52 10.68 -7.98
C PHE A 233 -6.06 10.24 -7.93
N GLY A 234 -5.50 9.83 -9.07
CA GLY A 234 -4.11 9.41 -9.17
C GLY A 234 -3.14 10.49 -8.70
N ARG A 235 -3.36 11.76 -9.09
CA ARG A 235 -2.50 12.90 -8.69
C ARG A 235 -2.55 13.19 -7.20
N VAL A 236 -3.72 13.08 -6.57
CA VAL A 236 -3.83 13.21 -5.11
C VAL A 236 -3.05 12.08 -4.42
N MET A 237 -3.20 10.84 -4.90
CA MET A 237 -2.47 9.69 -4.35
C MET A 237 -0.95 9.84 -4.56
N GLN A 238 -0.51 10.29 -5.75
CA GLN A 238 0.89 10.58 -6.07
C GLN A 238 1.46 11.65 -5.14
N PHE A 239 0.74 12.77 -4.95
CA PHE A 239 1.15 13.84 -4.04
C PHE A 239 1.23 13.34 -2.59
N ALA A 240 0.21 12.63 -2.10
CA ALA A 240 0.21 12.08 -0.74
C ALA A 240 1.38 11.11 -0.52
N ALA A 241 1.66 10.24 -1.50
CA ALA A 241 2.81 9.33 -1.48
C ALA A 241 4.13 10.10 -1.45
N ALA A 242 4.33 11.12 -2.28
CA ALA A 242 5.56 11.89 -2.34
C ALA A 242 5.76 12.81 -1.11
N PHE A 243 4.67 13.41 -0.59
CA PHE A 243 4.75 14.41 0.47
C PHE A 243 4.78 13.80 1.88
N PHE A 244 3.89 12.86 2.17
CA PHE A 244 3.69 12.28 3.51
C PHE A 244 4.43 10.95 3.71
N SER A 245 4.44 10.05 2.71
CA SER A 245 4.99 8.70 2.88
C SER A 245 6.46 8.67 3.31
N PRO A 246 7.36 9.57 2.90
CA PRO A 246 8.73 9.55 3.40
C PRO A 246 8.85 9.72 4.92
N VAL A 247 7.95 10.49 5.54
CA VAL A 247 7.91 10.65 7.01
C VAL A 247 7.34 9.40 7.67
N PHE A 248 6.17 8.93 7.21
CA PHE A 248 5.55 7.73 7.76
C PHE A 248 6.44 6.49 7.59
N SER A 249 7.07 6.32 6.43
CA SER A 249 7.98 5.20 6.16
C SER A 249 9.26 5.28 7.01
N ARG A 250 9.71 6.49 7.38
CA ARG A 250 10.80 6.69 8.34
C ARG A 250 10.42 6.19 9.74
N GLY A 251 9.19 6.45 10.16
CA GLY A 251 8.62 5.90 11.40
C GLY A 251 8.54 4.38 11.34
N LEU A 252 8.02 3.86 10.24
CA LEU A 252 7.90 2.43 9.98
C LEU A 252 9.28 1.74 10.02
N ALA A 253 10.28 2.25 9.30
CA ALA A 253 11.63 1.69 9.28
C ALA A 253 12.26 1.61 10.68
N ARG A 254 12.01 2.62 11.53
CA ARG A 254 12.47 2.62 12.94
C ARG A 254 11.80 1.57 13.80
N LEU A 255 10.48 1.41 13.63
CA LEU A 255 9.72 0.40 14.37
C LEU A 255 10.06 -1.01 13.90
N GLN A 256 10.33 -1.19 12.62
CA GLN A 256 10.62 -2.52 12.09
C GLN A 256 12.07 -2.97 12.32
N GLY A 257 13.02 -2.05 12.34
CA GLY A 257 14.43 -2.38 12.60
C GLY A 257 14.97 -3.46 11.65
N ARG A 258 15.29 -4.64 12.19
CA ARG A 258 15.81 -5.81 11.43
C ARG A 258 14.71 -6.76 10.92
N THR A 259 13.46 -6.48 11.24
CA THR A 259 12.28 -7.26 10.83
C THR A 259 11.36 -6.38 9.99
N GLY A 260 11.95 -5.79 8.93
CA GLY A 260 11.30 -4.83 8.06
C GLY A 260 10.22 -5.42 7.17
N PRO A 261 9.55 -4.57 6.37
CA PRO A 261 8.54 -5.03 5.44
C PRO A 261 9.16 -5.61 4.19
N PHE A 262 8.38 -6.40 3.51
CA PHE A 262 8.48 -6.65 2.08
C PHE A 262 7.11 -6.35 1.46
N TRP A 263 7.10 -5.62 0.35
CA TRP A 263 5.86 -5.23 -0.35
C TRP A 263 5.68 -5.97 -1.67
N GLY A 264 6.51 -7.01 -1.89
CA GLY A 264 6.43 -7.89 -3.03
C GLY A 264 7.15 -7.38 -4.29
N HIS A 265 7.63 -6.14 -4.30
CA HIS A 265 8.34 -5.54 -5.42
C HIS A 265 9.31 -4.45 -4.98
N ASN A 266 10.17 -3.99 -5.91
CA ASN A 266 11.21 -2.97 -5.69
C ASN A 266 12.11 -3.29 -4.47
N ALA A 267 12.41 -4.58 -4.32
CA ALA A 267 13.22 -5.12 -3.24
C ALA A 267 14.27 -6.09 -3.77
N MET A 268 15.46 -6.02 -3.18
CA MET A 268 16.54 -6.95 -3.47
C MET A 268 16.62 -8.02 -2.41
N VAL A 269 16.69 -9.28 -2.83
CA VAL A 269 16.80 -10.44 -1.96
C VAL A 269 18.14 -11.13 -2.16
N ARG A 270 18.66 -11.71 -1.10
CA ARG A 270 19.76 -12.68 -1.17
C ARG A 270 19.17 -14.02 -1.56
N VAL A 271 19.59 -14.58 -2.69
CA VAL A 271 18.99 -15.79 -3.27
C VAL A 271 19.09 -16.96 -2.31
N GLU A 272 20.26 -17.20 -1.70
CA GLU A 272 20.45 -18.23 -0.68
C GLU A 272 19.45 -18.11 0.48
N ALA A 273 19.28 -16.89 1.04
CA ALA A 273 18.37 -16.64 2.13
C ALA A 273 16.91 -16.90 1.74
N PHE A 274 16.53 -16.43 0.55
CA PHE A 274 15.17 -16.49 0.07
C PHE A 274 14.76 -17.94 -0.27
N THR A 275 15.61 -18.67 -0.99
CA THR A 275 15.34 -20.07 -1.33
C THR A 275 15.32 -21.01 -0.13
N ALA A 276 16.19 -20.76 0.87
CA ALA A 276 16.24 -21.57 2.08
C ALA A 276 15.08 -21.29 3.04
N ALA A 277 14.52 -20.07 3.07
CA ALA A 277 13.58 -19.65 4.11
C ALA A 277 12.13 -19.45 3.60
N CYS A 278 11.93 -19.03 2.35
CA CYS A 278 10.65 -18.49 1.85
C CYS A 278 9.75 -19.52 1.15
N GLY A 279 9.90 -20.82 1.42
CA GLY A 279 8.93 -21.83 0.96
C GLY A 279 7.53 -21.54 1.53
N LEU A 280 6.58 -21.19 0.66
CA LEU A 280 5.22 -20.84 1.05
C LEU A 280 4.33 -22.07 1.16
N PRO A 281 3.64 -22.29 2.29
CA PRO A 281 2.69 -23.41 2.39
C PRO A 281 1.42 -23.10 1.61
N VAL A 282 0.81 -24.15 1.06
CA VAL A 282 -0.57 -24.08 0.58
C VAL A 282 -1.49 -24.28 1.77
N LEU A 283 -2.34 -23.31 2.06
CA LEU A 283 -3.26 -23.35 3.19
C LEU A 283 -4.38 -24.35 2.92
N SER A 284 -4.70 -25.18 3.92
CA SER A 284 -5.79 -26.16 3.83
C SER A 284 -7.17 -25.48 3.69
N GLY A 285 -8.10 -26.15 3.03
CA GLY A 285 -9.47 -25.69 2.80
C GLY A 285 -9.63 -24.83 1.55
N PRO A 286 -10.88 -24.43 1.24
CA PRO A 286 -11.18 -23.67 0.03
C PRO A 286 -10.81 -22.17 0.18
N PRO A 287 -10.60 -21.46 -0.95
CA PRO A 287 -10.58 -20.00 -0.95
C PRO A 287 -11.86 -19.42 -0.32
N PRO A 288 -11.79 -18.21 0.27
CA PRO A 288 -10.70 -17.25 0.25
C PRO A 288 -9.64 -17.44 1.34
N PHE A 289 -9.88 -18.29 2.35
CA PHE A 289 -8.94 -18.50 3.46
C PHE A 289 -7.94 -19.63 3.20
N GLY A 290 -8.27 -20.61 2.37
CA GLY A 290 -7.38 -21.70 1.94
C GLY A 290 -6.70 -21.39 0.60
N GLY A 291 -5.88 -22.34 0.12
CA GLY A 291 -5.14 -22.22 -1.13
C GLY A 291 -3.83 -21.45 -1.00
N HIS A 292 -3.35 -20.90 -2.12
CA HIS A 292 -2.11 -20.12 -2.13
C HIS A 292 -2.27 -18.79 -1.41
N ILE A 293 -1.22 -18.39 -0.68
CA ILE A 293 -1.19 -17.13 0.06
C ILE A 293 -1.09 -15.96 -0.93
N LEU A 294 -2.03 -15.02 -0.87
CA LEU A 294 -2.10 -13.91 -1.82
C LEU A 294 -1.17 -12.73 -1.44
N SER A 295 -1.12 -12.37 -0.14
CA SER A 295 -0.15 -11.39 0.37
C SER A 295 1.06 -12.15 0.91
N HIS A 296 1.77 -12.82 0.00
CA HIS A 296 2.89 -13.69 0.29
C HIS A 296 4.12 -12.92 0.79
N ASP A 297 4.28 -11.69 0.37
CA ASP A 297 5.36 -10.77 0.66
C ASP A 297 5.58 -10.55 2.17
N TYR A 298 4.53 -10.26 2.92
CA TYR A 298 4.60 -10.16 4.38
C TYR A 298 5.02 -11.48 5.04
N VAL A 299 4.60 -12.61 4.46
CA VAL A 299 4.95 -13.94 4.96
C VAL A 299 6.41 -14.24 4.69
N GLU A 300 6.90 -13.96 3.49
CA GLU A 300 8.31 -14.12 3.10
C GLU A 300 9.24 -13.29 4.00
N ALA A 301 8.88 -12.02 4.27
CA ALA A 301 9.61 -11.20 5.24
C ALA A 301 9.65 -11.82 6.65
N ALA A 302 8.52 -12.39 7.11
CA ALA A 302 8.42 -13.04 8.41
C ALA A 302 9.24 -14.34 8.46
N LEU A 303 9.28 -15.11 7.37
CA LEU A 303 10.07 -16.33 7.24
C LEU A 303 11.56 -16.05 7.22
N LEU A 304 12.03 -15.03 6.48
CA LEU A 304 13.41 -14.55 6.53
C LEU A 304 13.81 -14.15 7.95
N ALA A 305 12.96 -13.36 8.62
CA ALA A 305 13.21 -12.95 9.99
C ALA A 305 13.22 -14.14 10.98
N ARG A 306 12.39 -15.17 10.76
CA ARG A 306 12.37 -16.44 11.51
C ARG A 306 13.69 -17.18 11.35
N ALA A 307 14.21 -17.23 10.13
CA ALA A 307 15.49 -17.88 9.81
C ALA A 307 16.72 -17.09 10.28
N GLY A 308 16.53 -15.91 10.88
CA GLY A 308 17.63 -15.08 11.42
C GLY A 308 18.18 -14.02 10.48
N TRP A 309 17.69 -13.95 9.23
CA TRP A 309 18.10 -12.93 8.28
C TRP A 309 17.54 -11.56 8.66
N LYS A 310 18.29 -10.52 8.31
CA LYS A 310 17.82 -9.13 8.42
C LYS A 310 16.91 -8.81 7.23
N VAL A 311 15.77 -8.19 7.51
CA VAL A 311 14.88 -7.57 6.52
C VAL A 311 14.87 -6.08 6.81
N ARG A 312 15.25 -5.24 5.84
CA ARG A 312 15.47 -3.81 6.07
C ARG A 312 14.77 -2.95 5.03
N LEU A 313 14.20 -1.84 5.48
CA LEU A 313 13.66 -0.78 4.63
C LEU A 313 14.61 0.42 4.64
N ASP A 314 15.22 0.73 3.50
CA ASP A 314 16.11 1.86 3.31
C ASP A 314 15.41 2.96 2.50
N ILE A 315 14.84 3.93 3.22
CA ILE A 315 14.07 5.04 2.64
C ILE A 315 14.93 6.14 1.99
N ASP A 316 16.24 6.10 2.19
CA ASP A 316 17.20 7.04 1.61
C ASP A 316 17.63 6.66 0.19
N ILE A 317 17.33 5.44 -0.26
CA ILE A 317 17.53 5.00 -1.63
C ILE A 317 16.44 5.63 -2.51
N ARG A 318 16.87 6.46 -3.45
CA ARG A 318 16.01 7.11 -4.44
C ARG A 318 16.14 6.43 -5.80
N GLY A 319 15.29 6.79 -6.78
CA GLY A 319 15.36 6.25 -8.13
C GLY A 319 14.60 4.93 -8.30
N SER A 320 13.65 4.66 -7.42
CA SER A 320 12.72 3.53 -7.46
C SER A 320 11.31 4.07 -7.66
N TYR A 321 10.64 3.67 -8.74
CA TYR A 321 9.36 4.26 -9.17
C TYR A 321 8.33 3.16 -9.43
N GLU A 322 7.05 3.55 -9.27
CA GLU A 322 5.87 2.71 -9.58
C GLU A 322 4.71 3.59 -10.07
N GLU A 323 3.69 2.98 -10.65
CA GLU A 323 2.45 3.65 -11.03
C GLU A 323 1.32 3.29 -10.05
N ALA A 324 0.44 4.25 -9.76
CA ALA A 324 -0.71 4.06 -8.88
C ALA A 324 -2.01 3.86 -9.67
N PRO A 325 -3.09 3.35 -9.02
CA PRO A 325 -4.43 3.35 -9.59
C PRO A 325 -4.91 4.74 -9.98
N GLU A 326 -5.54 4.86 -11.14
CA GLU A 326 -6.03 6.12 -11.67
C GLU A 326 -7.50 6.41 -11.30
N SER A 327 -8.19 5.48 -10.67
CA SER A 327 -9.57 5.66 -10.23
C SER A 327 -9.86 4.97 -8.90
N VAL A 328 -10.87 5.47 -8.18
CA VAL A 328 -11.39 4.87 -6.95
C VAL A 328 -11.80 3.41 -7.16
N VAL A 329 -12.38 3.08 -8.33
CA VAL A 329 -12.84 1.73 -8.64
C VAL A 329 -11.66 0.77 -8.85
N GLU A 330 -10.63 1.22 -9.56
CA GLU A 330 -9.40 0.44 -9.75
C GLU A 330 -8.68 0.23 -8.41
N HIS A 331 -8.57 1.29 -7.60
CA HIS A 331 -8.05 1.20 -6.24
C HIS A 331 -8.83 0.17 -5.40
N ALA A 332 -10.17 0.22 -5.42
CA ALA A 332 -11.01 -0.71 -4.67
C ALA A 332 -10.85 -2.17 -5.14
N LYS A 333 -10.64 -2.43 -6.45
CA LYS A 333 -10.35 -3.77 -6.97
C LYS A 333 -9.01 -4.30 -6.47
N ARG A 334 -7.97 -3.46 -6.48
CA ARG A 334 -6.64 -3.79 -5.96
C ARG A 334 -6.68 -4.03 -4.45
N ASP A 335 -7.37 -3.15 -3.73
CA ASP A 335 -7.54 -3.23 -2.28
C ASP A 335 -8.31 -4.48 -1.83
N ARG A 336 -9.33 -4.91 -2.62
CA ARG A 336 -10.07 -6.15 -2.38
C ARG A 336 -9.16 -7.39 -2.39
N ARG A 337 -8.20 -7.45 -3.29
CA ARG A 337 -7.21 -8.53 -3.36
C ARG A 337 -6.30 -8.54 -2.14
N TRP A 338 -5.81 -7.36 -1.74
CA TRP A 338 -5.00 -7.20 -0.54
C TRP A 338 -5.77 -7.52 0.74
N CYS A 339 -7.06 -7.14 0.81
CA CYS A 339 -7.94 -7.52 1.90
C CYS A 339 -7.98 -9.03 2.09
N GLN A 340 -8.22 -9.79 1.03
CA GLN A 340 -8.24 -11.26 1.10
C GLN A 340 -6.89 -11.83 1.56
N GLY A 341 -5.78 -11.35 0.99
CA GLY A 341 -4.44 -11.81 1.37
C GLY A 341 -4.09 -11.51 2.83
N ASN A 342 -4.44 -10.32 3.33
CA ASN A 342 -4.20 -9.97 4.72
C ASN A 342 -5.09 -10.75 5.70
N LEU A 343 -6.34 -11.03 5.34
CA LEU A 343 -7.21 -11.88 6.17
C LEU A 343 -6.72 -13.35 6.22
N GLN A 344 -6.06 -13.86 5.16
CA GLN A 344 -5.39 -15.17 5.19
C GLN A 344 -4.29 -15.24 6.26
N HIS A 345 -3.66 -14.12 6.64
CA HIS A 345 -2.63 -14.09 7.68
C HIS A 345 -3.13 -14.59 9.04
N LEU A 346 -4.44 -14.51 9.32
CA LEU A 346 -5.02 -15.12 10.53
C LEU A 346 -4.77 -16.63 10.63
N ARG A 347 -4.64 -17.32 9.47
CA ARG A 347 -4.36 -18.76 9.40
C ARG A 347 -2.91 -19.12 9.75
N ILE A 348 -2.00 -18.16 9.65
CA ILE A 348 -0.56 -18.37 9.82
C ILE A 348 0.04 -17.61 11.00
N ILE A 349 -0.70 -16.70 11.62
CA ILE A 349 -0.23 -15.91 12.76
C ILE A 349 0.25 -16.78 13.95
N GLY A 350 -0.35 -17.98 14.11
CA GLY A 350 0.02 -18.98 15.11
C GLY A 350 1.20 -19.87 14.72
N ALA A 351 1.77 -19.75 13.51
CA ALA A 351 2.82 -20.64 13.06
C ALA A 351 4.05 -20.64 13.98
N PRO A 352 4.66 -21.83 14.25
CA PRO A 352 5.77 -21.93 15.17
C PRO A 352 7.02 -21.19 14.68
N GLY A 353 7.78 -20.62 15.62
CA GLY A 353 9.04 -19.93 15.35
C GLY A 353 8.91 -18.50 14.78
N LEU A 354 7.73 -18.03 14.43
CA LEU A 354 7.53 -16.63 14.02
C LEU A 354 7.87 -15.68 15.16
N LYS A 355 8.59 -14.60 14.83
CA LYS A 355 8.91 -13.55 15.80
C LYS A 355 7.62 -12.80 16.21
N ALA A 356 7.56 -12.34 17.46
CA ALA A 356 6.41 -11.59 17.97
C ALA A 356 6.08 -10.36 17.10
N TRP A 357 7.10 -9.66 16.61
CA TRP A 357 6.89 -8.51 15.73
C TRP A 357 6.30 -8.90 14.39
N SER A 358 6.69 -10.01 13.79
CA SER A 358 6.09 -10.52 12.55
C SER A 358 4.60 -10.86 12.73
N ARG A 359 4.24 -11.45 13.88
CA ARG A 359 2.84 -11.70 14.26
C ARG A 359 2.05 -10.38 14.40
N PHE A 360 2.66 -9.37 15.02
CA PHE A 360 2.08 -8.04 15.14
C PHE A 360 1.86 -7.40 13.76
N VAL A 361 2.80 -7.53 12.83
CA VAL A 361 2.67 -7.03 11.44
C VAL A 361 1.51 -7.72 10.70
N PHE A 362 1.34 -9.04 10.88
CA PHE A 362 0.16 -9.75 10.33
C PHE A 362 -1.14 -9.22 10.92
N LEU A 363 -1.19 -9.05 12.24
CA LEU A 363 -2.35 -8.47 12.92
C LEU A 363 -2.63 -7.04 12.42
N GLN A 364 -1.59 -6.23 12.24
CA GLN A 364 -1.69 -4.88 11.66
C GLN A 364 -2.29 -4.92 10.25
N GLY A 365 -1.86 -5.86 9.40
CA GLY A 365 -2.42 -6.07 8.07
C GLY A 365 -3.91 -6.43 8.10
N VAL A 366 -4.32 -7.28 9.04
CA VAL A 366 -5.73 -7.62 9.27
C VAL A 366 -6.52 -6.40 9.76
N PHE A 367 -5.98 -5.65 10.74
CA PHE A 367 -6.64 -4.46 11.28
C PHE A 367 -6.82 -3.35 10.24
N ALA A 368 -5.92 -3.23 9.26
CA ALA A 368 -6.07 -2.28 8.16
C ALA A 368 -7.40 -2.45 7.39
N TYR A 369 -7.91 -3.67 7.33
CA TYR A 369 -9.19 -3.99 6.66
C TYR A 369 -10.37 -4.12 7.61
N ILE A 370 -10.14 -4.49 8.86
CA ILE A 370 -11.21 -4.57 9.86
C ILE A 370 -11.59 -3.19 10.42
N ALA A 371 -10.66 -2.24 10.48
CA ALA A 371 -10.92 -0.90 11.03
C ALA A 371 -12.12 -0.17 10.40
N PRO A 372 -12.34 -0.17 9.07
CA PRO A 372 -13.56 0.38 8.46
C PRO A 372 -14.84 -0.34 8.90
N VAL A 373 -14.77 -1.65 9.13
CA VAL A 373 -15.91 -2.44 9.63
C VAL A 373 -16.24 -2.06 11.08
N LEU A 374 -15.21 -1.88 11.91
CA LEU A 374 -15.38 -1.40 13.30
C LEU A 374 -16.02 -0.01 13.33
N TRP A 375 -15.59 0.89 12.43
CA TRP A 375 -16.18 2.22 12.27
C TRP A 375 -17.66 2.15 11.85
N ALA A 376 -17.97 1.34 10.84
CA ALA A 376 -19.34 1.13 10.41
C ALA A 376 -20.20 0.53 11.55
N GLY A 377 -19.66 -0.45 12.26
CA GLY A 377 -20.29 -1.05 13.43
C GLY A 377 -20.54 -0.03 14.55
N PHE A 378 -19.57 0.85 14.82
CA PHE A 378 -19.74 1.95 15.79
C PHE A 378 -20.88 2.88 15.39
N LEU A 379 -20.93 3.34 14.14
CA LEU A 379 -22.02 4.20 13.67
C LEU A 379 -23.39 3.53 13.81
N ILE A 380 -23.48 2.25 13.44
CA ILE A 380 -24.73 1.48 13.57
C ILE A 380 -25.10 1.30 15.05
N SER A 381 -24.14 0.95 15.91
CA SER A 381 -24.41 0.71 17.33
C SER A 381 -24.89 1.97 18.05
N VAL A 382 -24.33 3.15 17.71
CA VAL A 382 -24.80 4.43 18.26
C VAL A 382 -26.23 4.74 17.83
N VAL A 383 -26.58 4.48 16.57
CA VAL A 383 -27.96 4.67 16.07
C VAL A 383 -28.91 3.71 16.76
N VAL A 384 -28.55 2.43 16.88
CA VAL A 384 -29.38 1.42 17.55
C VAL A 384 -29.55 1.76 19.02
N ASP A 385 -28.49 2.17 19.70
CA ASP A 385 -28.55 2.58 21.11
C ASP A 385 -29.59 3.70 21.32
N HIS A 386 -29.49 4.74 20.50
CA HIS A 386 -30.42 5.87 20.58
C HIS A 386 -31.90 5.48 20.35
N VAL A 387 -32.15 4.54 19.42
CA VAL A 387 -33.53 4.07 19.11
C VAL A 387 -34.11 3.19 20.22
N THR A 388 -33.23 2.42 20.88
CA THR A 388 -33.65 1.45 21.90
C THR A 388 -33.63 1.99 23.31
N GLN A 389 -33.09 3.20 23.52
CA GLN A 389 -33.13 3.86 24.82
C GLN A 389 -34.58 4.20 25.22
N PRO A 390 -34.96 3.96 26.47
CA PRO A 390 -36.24 4.43 26.98
C PRO A 390 -36.29 5.97 26.98
N PRO A 391 -37.46 6.59 26.84
CA PRO A 391 -37.57 8.05 26.93
C PRO A 391 -37.02 8.54 28.28
N PRO A 392 -36.43 9.75 28.32
CA PRO A 392 -35.87 10.32 29.55
C PRO A 392 -36.88 10.35 30.66
N ASN A 393 -36.51 9.83 31.84
CA ASN A 393 -37.35 9.91 33.02
C ASN A 393 -37.04 11.23 33.75
N TYR A 394 -37.92 12.20 33.60
CA TYR A 394 -37.79 13.51 34.26
C TYR A 394 -38.13 13.48 35.74
N PHE A 395 -38.76 12.41 36.23
CA PHE A 395 -39.17 12.24 37.64
C PHE A 395 -38.68 10.88 38.16
N PRO A 396 -37.37 10.72 38.37
CA PRO A 396 -36.78 9.44 38.80
C PRO A 396 -37.21 9.03 40.20
N ASP A 397 -37.61 10.00 41.07
CA ASP A 397 -38.14 9.75 42.39
C ASP A 397 -39.66 10.03 42.38
N PRO A 398 -40.52 9.08 42.86
CA PRO A 398 -41.97 9.28 42.96
C PRO A 398 -42.42 10.47 43.82
N HIS A 399 -41.53 10.97 44.70
CA HIS A 399 -41.81 12.11 45.57
C HIS A 399 -41.19 13.43 45.07
N GLN A 400 -40.64 13.43 43.84
CA GLN A 400 -39.97 14.58 43.27
C GLN A 400 -41.01 15.56 42.66
N PHE A 401 -40.97 16.82 43.12
CA PHE A 401 -41.89 17.87 42.64
C PHE A 401 -41.37 18.64 41.43
N PHE A 402 -40.05 18.56 41.16
CA PHE A 402 -39.43 19.25 40.04
C PHE A 402 -38.77 18.25 39.09
N PRO A 403 -38.90 18.47 37.77
CA PRO A 403 -38.22 17.61 36.81
C PRO A 403 -36.69 17.73 36.92
N VAL A 404 -36.01 16.58 36.89
CA VAL A 404 -34.57 16.49 36.69
C VAL A 404 -34.31 16.34 35.20
N PHE A 405 -33.67 17.34 34.59
CA PHE A 405 -33.27 17.25 33.19
C PHE A 405 -32.02 16.42 33.09
N PRO A 406 -31.90 15.53 32.07
CA PRO A 406 -30.68 14.82 31.78
C PRO A 406 -29.50 15.80 31.63
N SER A 407 -28.33 15.42 32.09
CA SER A 407 -27.14 16.26 31.92
C SER A 407 -26.82 16.39 30.44
N ASP A 408 -26.62 17.62 29.95
CA ASP A 408 -26.18 17.85 28.57
C ASP A 408 -24.68 17.60 28.45
N GLU A 409 -24.30 16.37 28.08
CA GLU A 409 -22.92 15.95 27.90
C GLU A 409 -22.44 16.13 26.45
N THR A 410 -23.15 16.92 25.63
CA THR A 410 -22.82 17.21 24.23
C THR A 410 -21.37 17.72 24.06
N ALA A 411 -20.86 18.47 25.04
CA ALA A 411 -19.47 18.93 25.03
C ALA A 411 -18.45 17.77 25.00
N LYS A 412 -18.71 16.64 25.66
CA LYS A 412 -17.86 15.44 25.62
C LYS A 412 -17.90 14.76 24.25
N ALA A 413 -19.08 14.67 23.62
CA ALA A 413 -19.23 14.13 22.27
C ALA A 413 -18.47 14.99 21.24
N ILE A 414 -18.60 16.31 21.31
CA ILE A 414 -17.87 17.26 20.46
C ILE A 414 -16.36 17.16 20.72
N GLY A 415 -15.92 17.14 21.97
CA GLY A 415 -14.51 16.98 22.35
C GLY A 415 -13.91 15.69 21.82
N LEU A 416 -14.67 14.59 21.89
CA LEU A 416 -14.27 13.29 21.34
C LEU A 416 -14.12 13.34 19.80
N ALA A 417 -15.11 13.94 19.11
CA ALA A 417 -15.04 14.12 17.66
C ALA A 417 -13.84 14.97 17.24
N ILE A 418 -13.57 16.08 17.92
CA ILE A 418 -12.39 16.93 17.70
C ILE A 418 -11.10 16.15 17.96
N GLY A 419 -11.06 15.34 19.02
CA GLY A 419 -9.89 14.51 19.37
C GLY A 419 -9.57 13.46 18.28
N ILE A 420 -10.58 12.75 17.78
CA ILE A 420 -10.44 11.75 16.71
C ILE A 420 -10.00 12.43 15.40
N PHE A 421 -10.62 13.55 15.07
CA PHE A 421 -10.24 14.34 13.91
C PHE A 421 -8.81 14.89 14.04
N GLY A 422 -8.43 15.34 15.25
CA GLY A 422 -7.09 15.75 15.58
C GLY A 422 -6.05 14.66 15.38
N LEU A 423 -6.37 13.41 15.75
CA LEU A 423 -5.49 12.26 15.51
C LEU A 423 -5.22 12.01 14.02
N LEU A 424 -6.22 12.20 13.17
CA LEU A 424 -6.06 12.08 11.71
C LEU A 424 -5.23 13.23 11.13
N MET A 425 -5.44 14.44 11.65
CA MET A 425 -4.86 15.66 11.12
C MET A 425 -3.45 15.96 11.61
N MET A 426 -3.19 15.73 12.89
CA MET A 426 -1.96 16.12 13.55
C MET A 426 -0.70 15.59 12.84
N PRO A 427 -0.59 14.32 12.42
CA PRO A 427 0.59 13.83 11.71
C PRO A 427 0.79 14.53 10.36
N LYS A 428 -0.30 14.83 9.62
CA LYS A 428 -0.23 15.54 8.34
C LYS A 428 0.20 17.01 8.54
N LEU A 429 -0.35 17.69 9.54
CA LEU A 429 0.02 19.05 9.88
C LEU A 429 1.48 19.16 10.31
N LEU A 430 1.94 18.26 11.17
CA LEU A 430 3.33 18.23 11.62
C LEU A 430 4.31 17.86 10.49
N THR A 431 3.92 16.95 9.59
CA THR A 431 4.71 16.66 8.38
C THR A 431 4.79 17.87 7.45
N THR A 432 3.70 18.64 7.35
CA THR A 432 3.66 19.87 6.56
C THR A 432 4.55 20.94 7.19
N LEU A 433 4.51 21.10 8.50
CA LEU A 433 5.38 22.01 9.23
C LEU A 433 6.87 21.61 9.06
N GLU A 434 7.18 20.32 9.19
CA GLU A 434 8.54 19.80 8.92
C GLU A 434 8.98 20.14 7.49
N ALA A 435 8.11 19.95 6.50
CA ALA A 435 8.40 20.24 5.11
C ALA A 435 8.67 21.74 4.87
N LEU A 436 7.94 22.62 5.55
CA LEU A 436 8.16 24.07 5.50
C LEU A 436 9.51 24.44 6.12
N ILE A 437 9.79 23.95 7.32
CA ILE A 437 11.04 24.23 8.06
C ILE A 437 12.26 23.67 7.32
N ALA A 438 12.15 22.45 6.80
CA ALA A 438 13.23 21.79 6.06
C ALA A 438 13.39 22.27 4.61
N GLY A 439 12.52 23.16 4.13
CA GLY A 439 12.56 23.67 2.75
C GLY A 439 12.16 22.65 1.69
N ARG A 440 11.58 21.47 2.07
CA ARG A 440 11.14 20.43 1.14
C ARG A 440 10.04 20.90 0.19
N THR A 441 9.26 21.90 0.60
CA THR A 441 8.16 22.47 -0.20
C THR A 441 8.60 23.04 -1.54
N LYS A 442 9.90 23.36 -1.73
CA LYS A 442 10.44 23.78 -3.03
C LYS A 442 10.21 22.73 -4.13
N GLY A 443 10.35 21.44 -3.80
CA GLY A 443 10.07 20.34 -4.71
C GLY A 443 8.58 20.13 -5.03
N PHE A 444 7.68 20.84 -4.36
CA PHE A 444 6.22 20.75 -4.55
C PHE A 444 5.64 22.06 -5.14
N GLY A 445 6.46 22.84 -5.84
CA GLY A 445 6.06 24.11 -6.43
C GLY A 445 6.01 25.28 -5.45
N GLY A 446 6.77 25.19 -4.34
CA GLY A 446 6.86 26.23 -3.31
C GLY A 446 5.86 26.06 -2.16
N SER A 447 6.08 26.79 -1.08
CA SER A 447 5.33 26.63 0.18
C SER A 447 3.83 26.87 0.01
N TRP A 448 3.44 27.89 -0.75
CA TRP A 448 2.03 28.21 -0.97
C TRP A 448 1.30 27.14 -1.77
N ASN A 449 1.94 26.58 -2.81
CA ASN A 449 1.36 25.49 -3.59
C ASN A 449 1.27 24.20 -2.78
N ALA A 450 2.29 23.89 -1.99
CA ALA A 450 2.27 22.73 -1.09
C ALA A 450 1.12 22.83 -0.08
N LEU A 451 0.93 23.99 0.57
CA LEU A 451 -0.17 24.21 1.52
C LEU A 451 -1.55 24.05 0.87
N LYS A 452 -1.76 24.64 -0.32
CA LYS A 452 -3.01 24.43 -1.09
C LYS A 452 -3.23 22.96 -1.43
N SER A 453 -2.18 22.25 -1.84
CA SER A 453 -2.25 20.84 -2.18
C SER A 453 -2.56 19.97 -0.95
N VAL A 454 -1.98 20.27 0.21
CA VAL A 454 -2.29 19.61 1.48
C VAL A 454 -3.75 19.83 1.89
N LEU A 455 -4.25 21.08 1.76
CA LEU A 455 -5.65 21.36 2.06
C LEU A 455 -6.60 20.64 1.10
N ALA A 456 -6.29 20.64 -0.20
CA ALA A 456 -7.08 19.96 -1.21
C ALA A 456 -7.05 18.43 -1.04
N ASP A 457 -5.88 17.84 -0.73
CA ASP A 457 -5.72 16.42 -0.35
C ASP A 457 -6.62 16.08 0.83
N PHE A 458 -6.56 16.91 1.87
CA PHE A 458 -7.36 16.71 3.06
C PHE A 458 -8.87 16.72 2.76
N LEU A 459 -9.36 17.75 2.07
CA LEU A 459 -10.79 17.89 1.76
C LEU A 459 -11.27 16.74 0.87
N LEU A 460 -10.50 16.42 -0.18
CA LEU A 460 -10.89 15.35 -1.10
C LEU A 460 -10.86 13.98 -0.45
N LEU A 461 -9.80 13.64 0.29
CA LEU A 461 -9.72 12.34 0.95
C LEU A 461 -10.73 12.21 2.09
N SER A 462 -11.06 13.28 2.82
CA SER A 462 -12.13 13.27 3.81
C SER A 462 -13.50 13.00 3.16
N PHE A 463 -13.73 13.59 1.98
CA PHE A 463 -14.95 13.36 1.22
C PHE A 463 -15.00 11.93 0.64
N LEU A 464 -13.88 11.38 0.17
CA LEU A 464 -13.80 10.01 -0.35
C LEU A 464 -13.77 8.93 0.73
N ALA A 465 -13.44 9.28 1.98
CA ALA A 465 -13.28 8.31 3.06
C ALA A 465 -14.50 7.41 3.29
N PRO A 466 -15.75 7.91 3.38
CA PRO A 466 -16.93 7.05 3.51
C PRO A 466 -17.14 6.12 2.31
N ILE A 467 -16.80 6.56 1.12
CA ILE A 467 -16.90 5.76 -0.11
C ILE A 467 -15.89 4.60 -0.06
N LEU A 468 -14.64 4.89 0.29
CA LEU A 468 -13.59 3.88 0.45
C LEU A 468 -13.90 2.91 1.59
N MET A 469 -14.41 3.41 2.71
CA MET A 469 -14.87 2.60 3.84
C MET A 469 -15.97 1.62 3.43
N ALA A 470 -16.93 2.05 2.61
CA ALA A 470 -17.99 1.18 2.10
C ALA A 470 -17.43 0.08 1.18
N TYR A 471 -16.48 0.39 0.30
CA TYR A 471 -15.78 -0.62 -0.51
C TYR A 471 -15.00 -1.62 0.34
N GLN A 472 -14.26 -1.14 1.34
CA GLN A 472 -13.47 -2.00 2.23
C GLN A 472 -14.36 -2.90 3.09
N THR A 473 -15.42 -2.35 3.68
CA THR A 473 -16.41 -3.12 4.45
C THR A 473 -17.06 -4.21 3.59
N ARG A 474 -17.46 -3.87 2.35
CA ARG A 474 -17.97 -4.86 1.39
C ARG A 474 -16.93 -5.93 1.07
N SER A 475 -15.67 -5.56 0.91
CA SER A 475 -14.58 -6.49 0.62
C SER A 475 -14.39 -7.51 1.75
N VAL A 476 -14.35 -7.03 3.00
CA VAL A 476 -14.27 -7.90 4.19
C VAL A 476 -15.47 -8.83 4.25
N TRP A 477 -16.68 -8.31 4.07
CA TRP A 477 -17.90 -9.11 4.06
C TRP A 477 -17.87 -10.21 2.99
N GLN A 478 -17.44 -9.87 1.78
CA GLN A 478 -17.32 -10.85 0.69
C GLN A 478 -16.31 -11.96 1.01
N VAL A 479 -15.16 -11.62 1.62
CA VAL A 479 -14.17 -12.62 2.06
C VAL A 479 -14.77 -13.53 3.13
N LEU A 480 -15.44 -12.98 4.14
CA LEU A 480 -16.06 -13.75 5.21
C LEU A 480 -17.20 -14.68 4.69
N MET A 481 -17.91 -14.24 3.64
CA MET A 481 -18.94 -15.05 2.97
C MET A 481 -18.36 -16.08 1.96
N GLY A 482 -17.06 -16.32 1.95
CA GLY A 482 -16.44 -17.32 1.10
C GLY A 482 -16.29 -16.93 -0.37
N ARG A 483 -16.44 -15.64 -0.73
CA ARG A 483 -16.31 -15.19 -2.12
C ARG A 483 -14.87 -14.87 -2.46
N ASP A 484 -14.26 -15.68 -3.33
CA ASP A 484 -12.94 -15.39 -3.88
C ASP A 484 -13.01 -14.20 -4.86
N GLY A 485 -12.14 -13.19 -4.66
CA GLY A 485 -12.06 -12.02 -5.53
C GLY A 485 -11.32 -12.28 -6.84
N GLY A 486 -10.66 -13.43 -6.98
CA GLY A 486 -9.81 -13.74 -8.12
C GLY A 486 -8.59 -12.81 -8.23
N TRP A 487 -7.97 -12.83 -9.40
CA TRP A 487 -6.88 -11.91 -9.76
C TRP A 487 -7.27 -11.18 -11.05
N PRO A 488 -8.00 -10.05 -10.95
CA PRO A 488 -8.36 -9.29 -12.14
C PRO A 488 -7.08 -8.74 -12.79
N ALA A 489 -7.01 -8.83 -14.13
CA ALA A 489 -5.96 -8.18 -14.88
C ALA A 489 -6.01 -6.66 -14.65
N ASN A 490 -4.86 -6.03 -14.52
CA ASN A 490 -4.75 -4.57 -14.52
C ASN A 490 -4.96 -4.08 -15.95
N LEU A 491 -6.22 -3.88 -16.34
CA LEU A 491 -6.56 -3.24 -17.60
C LEU A 491 -6.24 -1.75 -17.44
N ARG A 492 -5.09 -1.35 -17.91
CA ARG A 492 -4.69 0.06 -18.04
C ARG A 492 -5.23 0.59 -19.35
N GLY A 493 -6.47 1.03 -19.32
CA GLY A 493 -7.14 1.77 -20.37
C GLY A 493 -7.44 3.20 -19.92
N ASP A 494 -8.20 3.95 -20.71
CA ASP A 494 -8.69 5.28 -20.35
C ASP A 494 -9.30 5.25 -18.95
N ALA A 495 -8.62 5.88 -17.99
CA ALA A 495 -9.01 5.87 -16.57
C ALA A 495 -10.35 6.57 -16.32
N ARG A 496 -10.86 7.27 -17.34
CA ARG A 496 -12.08 8.07 -17.27
C ARG A 496 -13.32 7.19 -17.21
N LEU A 497 -13.97 7.18 -16.05
CA LEU A 497 -15.25 6.51 -15.86
C LEU A 497 -16.40 7.45 -16.20
N SER A 498 -17.30 6.97 -17.05
CA SER A 498 -18.60 7.62 -17.28
C SER A 498 -19.45 7.61 -16.01
N LEU A 499 -20.44 8.49 -15.93
CA LEU A 499 -21.35 8.51 -14.78
C LEU A 499 -22.14 7.19 -14.65
N GLY A 500 -22.47 6.52 -15.79
CA GLY A 500 -23.14 5.23 -15.79
C GLY A 500 -22.27 4.10 -15.21
N GLU A 501 -20.99 4.04 -15.59
CA GLU A 501 -20.04 3.07 -15.03
C GLU A 501 -19.78 3.33 -13.55
N ALA A 502 -19.63 4.61 -13.16
CA ALA A 502 -19.47 4.99 -11.76
C ALA A 502 -20.71 4.63 -10.94
N TRP A 503 -21.93 4.83 -11.46
CA TRP A 503 -23.17 4.39 -10.85
C TRP A 503 -23.21 2.86 -10.67
N ALA A 504 -22.92 2.11 -11.73
CA ALA A 504 -22.90 0.65 -11.67
C ALA A 504 -21.93 0.11 -10.61
N ALA A 505 -20.76 0.76 -10.47
CA ALA A 505 -19.74 0.41 -9.48
C ALA A 505 -20.13 0.78 -8.04
N SER A 506 -20.90 1.88 -7.83
CA SER A 506 -21.15 2.47 -6.51
C SER A 506 -22.61 2.48 -6.06
N ARG A 507 -23.56 1.93 -6.85
CA ARG A 507 -25.01 1.93 -6.49
C ARG A 507 -25.31 1.40 -5.07
N PHE A 508 -24.55 0.40 -4.61
CA PHE A 508 -24.71 -0.14 -3.24
C PHE A 508 -24.32 0.88 -2.18
N ILE A 509 -23.36 1.76 -2.46
CA ILE A 509 -22.92 2.85 -1.57
C ILE A 509 -24.03 3.90 -1.50
N VAL A 510 -24.62 4.26 -2.64
CA VAL A 510 -25.73 5.21 -2.72
C VAL A 510 -26.93 4.70 -1.91
N ILE A 511 -27.28 3.41 -2.07
CA ILE A 511 -28.37 2.79 -1.32
C ILE A 511 -28.07 2.83 0.19
N ALA A 512 -26.86 2.51 0.61
CA ALA A 512 -26.47 2.58 2.01
C ALA A 512 -26.49 4.02 2.55
N GLY A 513 -26.05 5.01 1.78
CA GLY A 513 -26.13 6.42 2.14
C GLY A 513 -27.58 6.93 2.27
N ALA A 514 -28.44 6.52 1.32
CA ALA A 514 -29.87 6.84 1.39
C ALA A 514 -30.53 6.21 2.63
N ALA A 515 -30.26 4.94 2.92
CA ALA A 515 -30.76 4.27 4.12
C ALA A 515 -30.28 4.97 5.40
N CYS A 516 -29.02 5.41 5.42
CA CYS A 516 -28.44 6.16 6.54
C CYS A 516 -29.16 7.50 6.77
N LEU A 517 -29.43 8.29 5.72
CA LEU A 517 -30.18 9.54 5.85
C LEU A 517 -31.63 9.31 6.21
N THR A 518 -32.29 8.31 5.62
CA THR A 518 -33.67 7.96 5.92
C THR A 518 -33.80 7.56 7.39
N ALA A 519 -32.90 6.71 7.88
CA ALA A 519 -32.88 6.35 9.31
C ALA A 519 -32.69 7.59 10.19
N GLY A 520 -31.69 8.45 9.88
CA GLY A 520 -31.46 9.68 10.64
C GLY A 520 -32.67 10.62 10.66
N TYR A 521 -33.36 10.77 9.53
CA TYR A 521 -34.56 11.62 9.45
C TYR A 521 -35.72 11.12 10.32
N PHE A 522 -35.99 9.80 10.31
CA PHE A 522 -37.10 9.22 11.08
C PHE A 522 -36.77 9.03 12.56
N LEU A 523 -35.48 8.99 12.92
CA LEU A 523 -35.08 8.78 14.32
C LEU A 523 -35.03 10.10 15.10
N THR A 524 -34.11 10.98 14.76
CA THR A 524 -34.02 12.35 15.32
C THR A 524 -33.15 13.26 14.47
N THR A 525 -33.43 14.57 14.52
CA THR A 525 -32.62 15.58 13.83
C THR A 525 -31.18 15.62 14.36
N GLN A 526 -30.96 15.31 15.62
CA GLN A 526 -29.60 15.28 16.21
C GLN A 526 -28.73 14.20 15.58
N ILE A 527 -29.22 12.98 15.42
CA ILE A 527 -28.51 11.89 14.74
C ILE A 527 -28.28 12.24 13.28
N LEU A 528 -29.25 12.82 12.60
CA LEU A 528 -29.12 13.21 11.20
C LEU A 528 -27.91 14.11 10.98
N ILE A 529 -27.69 15.12 11.82
CA ILE A 529 -26.56 16.05 11.72
C ILE A 529 -25.22 15.29 11.79
N TRP A 530 -25.09 14.33 12.69
CA TRP A 530 -23.88 13.52 12.83
C TRP A 530 -23.65 12.54 11.67
N LEU A 531 -24.72 12.10 10.99
CA LEU A 531 -24.64 11.19 9.85
C LEU A 531 -24.34 11.92 8.53
N LEU A 532 -24.63 13.23 8.39
CA LEU A 532 -24.41 13.99 7.16
C LEU A 532 -22.99 13.86 6.58
N PRO A 533 -21.90 13.97 7.38
CA PRO A 533 -20.53 13.85 6.86
C PRO A 533 -20.22 12.49 6.23
N VAL A 534 -20.98 11.46 6.58
CA VAL A 534 -20.84 10.10 6.04
C VAL A 534 -21.79 9.86 4.87
N ALA A 535 -23.08 10.17 5.08
CA ALA A 535 -24.13 9.82 4.13
C ALA A 535 -24.13 10.69 2.86
N VAL A 536 -23.79 11.98 2.95
CA VAL A 536 -23.72 12.88 1.78
C VAL A 536 -22.67 12.45 0.79
N PRO A 537 -21.39 12.17 1.17
CA PRO A 537 -20.42 11.59 0.25
C PRO A 537 -20.86 10.26 -0.36
N MET A 538 -21.51 9.39 0.41
CA MET A 538 -22.02 8.10 -0.08
C MET A 538 -23.10 8.28 -1.17
N LEU A 539 -24.01 9.23 -1.01
CA LEU A 539 -25.00 9.57 -2.04
C LEU A 539 -24.37 10.14 -3.31
N LEU A 540 -23.33 10.94 -3.14
CA LEU A 540 -22.60 11.56 -4.24
C LEU A 540 -21.51 10.66 -4.83
N ALA A 541 -21.39 9.40 -4.38
CA ALA A 541 -20.34 8.48 -4.81
C ALA A 541 -20.19 8.35 -6.34
N PRO A 542 -21.26 8.20 -7.16
CA PRO A 542 -21.10 8.12 -8.62
C PRO A 542 -20.49 9.38 -9.22
N VAL A 543 -20.91 10.54 -8.73
CA VAL A 543 -20.39 11.84 -9.20
C VAL A 543 -18.92 12.00 -8.78
N ALA A 544 -18.58 11.68 -7.54
CA ALA A 544 -17.23 11.73 -7.02
C ALA A 544 -16.28 10.81 -7.80
N ILE A 545 -16.69 9.56 -8.03
CA ILE A 545 -15.91 8.55 -8.77
C ILE A 545 -15.69 8.99 -10.20
N SER A 546 -16.76 9.43 -10.92
CA SER A 546 -16.65 9.90 -12.29
C SER A 546 -15.81 11.17 -12.39
N TRP A 547 -15.98 12.12 -11.47
CA TRP A 547 -15.22 13.37 -11.47
C TRP A 547 -13.74 13.15 -11.18
N THR A 548 -13.40 12.35 -10.17
CA THR A 548 -12.02 12.11 -9.77
C THR A 548 -11.24 11.23 -10.75
N SER A 549 -11.92 10.45 -11.59
CA SER A 549 -11.30 9.66 -12.68
C SER A 549 -10.93 10.50 -13.91
N ARG A 550 -11.39 11.75 -13.98
CA ARG A 550 -11.07 12.63 -15.11
C ARG A 550 -9.59 12.99 -15.13
N THR A 551 -9.03 13.01 -16.34
CA THR A 551 -7.67 13.49 -16.54
C THR A 551 -7.56 14.95 -16.11
N ALA A 552 -6.68 15.23 -15.19
CA ALA A 552 -6.31 16.59 -14.82
C ALA A 552 -5.54 17.17 -16.01
N ARG A 553 -6.20 18.03 -16.82
CA ARG A 553 -5.60 18.58 -18.05
C ARG A 553 -4.21 19.14 -17.82
N PRO A 554 -3.23 18.76 -18.65
CA PRO A 554 -1.93 19.39 -18.62
C PRO A 554 -2.09 20.82 -19.17
N ALA A 555 -2.00 21.85 -18.33
CA ALA A 555 -1.81 23.21 -18.79
C ALA A 555 -0.34 23.55 -18.60
N GLY A 556 0.49 23.55 -19.62
CA GLY A 556 1.85 24.09 -19.64
C GLY A 556 2.76 23.77 -18.44
N ARG A 557 3.93 24.37 -18.33
CA ARG A 557 4.88 24.25 -17.21
C ARG A 557 4.44 24.99 -15.91
N ALA A 558 3.19 25.39 -15.78
CA ALA A 558 2.72 26.09 -14.58
C ALA A 558 2.63 25.14 -13.38
N VAL A 559 3.15 25.58 -12.23
CA VAL A 559 3.01 24.90 -10.94
C VAL A 559 1.51 24.73 -10.61
N ARG A 560 1.09 23.50 -10.29
CA ARG A 560 -0.32 23.12 -10.08
C ARG A 560 -0.51 22.51 -8.71
N LEU A 561 -1.79 22.36 -8.33
CA LEU A 561 -2.15 21.48 -7.23
C LEU A 561 -1.56 20.08 -7.48
N PHE A 562 -1.07 19.48 -6.39
CA PHE A 562 -0.49 18.14 -6.38
C PHE A 562 0.78 17.98 -7.22
N THR A 563 1.53 19.06 -7.48
CA THR A 563 2.85 18.98 -8.10
C THR A 563 3.81 18.21 -7.19
N THR A 564 4.60 17.29 -7.79
CA THR A 564 5.65 16.52 -7.11
C THR A 564 7.04 16.87 -7.63
N PRO A 565 8.12 16.53 -6.90
CA PRO A 565 9.49 16.78 -7.32
C PRO A 565 9.82 16.17 -8.69
N GLU A 566 9.30 14.98 -8.99
CA GLU A 566 9.52 14.23 -10.23
C GLU A 566 8.83 14.86 -11.44
N GLU A 567 7.84 15.72 -11.22
CA GLU A 567 7.21 16.53 -12.28
C GLU A 567 8.00 17.82 -12.58
N LEU A 568 8.69 18.37 -11.58
CA LEU A 568 9.53 19.56 -11.75
C LEU A 568 10.92 19.22 -12.32
N ALA A 569 11.48 18.08 -11.91
CA ALA A 569 12.74 17.56 -12.37
C ALA A 569 12.54 16.08 -12.75
N VAL A 570 12.16 15.86 -14.01
CA VAL A 570 11.83 14.52 -14.51
C VAL A 570 13.06 13.61 -14.39
N PRO A 571 12.96 12.48 -13.66
CA PRO A 571 14.04 11.52 -13.54
C PRO A 571 14.53 10.99 -14.90
N ALA A 572 15.84 10.82 -15.03
CA ALA A 572 16.45 10.38 -16.30
C ALA A 572 15.89 9.05 -16.81
N ILE A 573 15.55 8.13 -15.90
CA ILE A 573 14.98 6.83 -16.26
C ILE A 573 13.58 6.94 -16.88
N LEU A 574 12.76 7.91 -16.44
CA LEU A 574 11.43 8.16 -17.02
C LEU A 574 11.58 8.71 -18.45
N THR A 575 12.49 9.67 -18.64
CA THR A 575 12.80 10.22 -19.97
C THR A 575 13.36 9.14 -20.90
N LEU A 576 14.24 8.28 -20.39
CA LEU A 576 14.79 7.17 -21.17
C LEU A 576 13.71 6.16 -21.59
N HIS A 577 12.80 5.81 -20.67
CA HIS A 577 11.66 4.95 -20.99
C HIS A 577 10.77 5.57 -22.07
N ASP A 578 10.45 6.86 -21.95
CA ASP A 578 9.60 7.56 -22.93
C ASP A 578 10.28 7.60 -24.30
N ALA A 579 11.59 7.79 -24.35
CA ALA A 579 12.36 7.74 -25.61
C ALA A 579 12.33 6.35 -26.25
N VAL A 580 12.49 5.28 -25.46
CA VAL A 580 12.38 3.90 -25.95
C VAL A 580 10.97 3.62 -26.46
N LEU A 581 9.96 3.98 -25.70
CA LEU A 581 8.56 3.76 -26.06
C LEU A 581 8.20 4.51 -27.36
N ALA A 582 8.61 5.78 -27.50
CA ALA A 582 8.39 6.55 -28.70
C ALA A 582 9.07 5.94 -29.95
N ALA A 583 10.26 5.37 -29.78
CA ALA A 583 10.96 4.65 -30.86
C ALA A 583 10.28 3.33 -31.25
N TRP A 584 9.54 2.71 -30.33
CA TRP A 584 8.85 1.44 -30.55
C TRP A 584 7.41 1.59 -31.06
N GLN A 585 6.74 2.71 -30.79
CA GLN A 585 5.35 2.95 -31.23
C GLN A 585 5.11 2.82 -32.75
N PRO A 586 5.97 3.32 -33.65
CA PRO A 586 5.78 3.14 -35.08
C PRO A 586 5.79 1.66 -35.51
N VAL A 587 6.59 0.83 -34.82
CA VAL A 587 6.69 -0.62 -35.05
C VAL A 587 5.45 -1.35 -34.54
N ALA A 588 4.89 -0.91 -33.42
CA ALA A 588 3.64 -1.46 -32.85
C ALA A 588 2.41 -1.18 -33.76
N ALA A 589 2.41 -0.08 -34.49
CA ALA A 589 1.34 0.30 -35.40
C ALA A 589 1.41 -0.37 -36.78
N ALA A 590 2.56 -0.99 -37.14
CA ALA A 590 2.72 -1.70 -38.41
C ALA A 590 1.97 -3.04 -38.41
N PRO A 591 1.30 -3.45 -39.50
CA PRO A 591 0.71 -4.78 -39.63
C PRO A 591 1.80 -5.85 -39.42
N ALA A 592 1.47 -6.91 -38.66
CA ALA A 592 2.41 -7.99 -38.35
C ALA A 592 2.80 -8.75 -39.64
N GLU A 593 3.93 -8.42 -40.26
CA GLU A 593 4.59 -9.33 -41.18
C GLU A 593 5.18 -10.48 -40.35
N ILE A 594 4.58 -11.66 -40.50
CA ILE A 594 5.06 -12.89 -39.85
C ILE A 594 6.36 -13.34 -40.56
N LYS A 595 7.50 -12.88 -40.08
CA LYS A 595 8.75 -13.58 -40.33
C LYS A 595 8.81 -14.75 -39.36
N SER A 596 8.60 -15.97 -39.88
CA SER A 596 8.86 -17.22 -39.17
C SER A 596 10.30 -17.20 -38.64
N LEU A 597 10.45 -17.28 -37.33
CA LEU A 597 11.76 -17.53 -36.71
C LEU A 597 12.25 -18.93 -37.11
N PRO A 598 13.54 -19.12 -37.41
CA PRO A 598 14.08 -20.45 -37.62
C PRO A 598 13.92 -21.25 -36.32
N GLU A 599 13.40 -22.47 -36.45
CA GLU A 599 13.35 -23.46 -35.36
C GLU A 599 14.77 -23.65 -34.83
N LEU A 600 15.03 -23.19 -33.60
CA LEU A 600 16.21 -23.57 -32.85
C LEU A 600 15.97 -25.00 -32.36
N GLU A 601 16.55 -25.96 -33.07
CA GLU A 601 16.71 -27.32 -32.60
C GLU A 601 17.36 -27.30 -31.22
N LEU A 602 16.60 -27.72 -30.21
CA LEU A 602 17.13 -28.05 -28.90
C LEU A 602 18.04 -29.27 -29.08
N ALA A 603 19.36 -29.01 -29.12
CA ALA A 603 20.36 -30.04 -28.96
C ALA A 603 20.12 -30.71 -27.60
N GLY A 604 19.62 -31.93 -27.61
CA GLY A 604 19.47 -32.78 -26.46
C GLY A 604 20.84 -33.20 -25.93
N GLY A 605 20.99 -33.23 -24.63
CA GLY A 605 22.13 -33.75 -23.87
C GLY A 605 21.83 -33.53 -22.38
#